data_b1383d091efc68ea1c0d4a4cacc38058
#
_entry.id   b1383d091efc68ea1c0d4a4cacc38058
#
_cell.length_a   1.000
_cell.length_b   1.000
_cell.length_c   1.000
_cell.angle_alpha   90.00
_cell.angle_beta   90.00
_cell.angle_gamma   90.00
#
_symmetry.space_group_name_H-M   'P 1'
#
loop_
_entity.id
_entity.type
_entity.pdbx_description
1 polymer ?
#
loop_
_entity_poly.entity_id
_entity_poly.type
_entity_poly.pdbx_seq_one_letter_code
_entity_poly.pdbx_strand_id
1 'polypeptide(L)'
;MGIYEELQARGLIAQVTDEERIRNLINNGEATFYIGFDCTADSLTAGHFMALTLMKRLQMAGNKPIALIGGGTTMIGDPSGRTDMRKMLTMEDIEHNAACFKRQMENFIDFSDGKALMVNNADWLLKLNYVELLREVGACFSVNNMLRAECYKQRMEKGLSFLEFNYMIMQSYDFYALFQKYGCNLQFGGDDQWSNMLGGTELIRRKLGKDAAAMTITLLTDSQGKKMGKTAGNAVWLDPNKTSPFDFYQYWRNVDDSDVLKCIKMLTFLPLDEIEKMESWEGSQLNRAKEILAFELTQMVHGAEEARKAQEAARALFGSGANSENMPTTEITAADLTDGAINILDLMQKAGLIASKGEGRRLVQQGGVSVDDVKVTDIAKTCTAADFEKRPCHHQKRQKGLPXGRFEVX
;
A
#
# COMPACT_ATOMS: atom_id res chain seq x y z
N MET A 1 20.35 -20.18 2.09
CA MET A 1 20.09 -18.84 2.68
C MET A 1 18.76 -18.89 3.42
N GLY A 2 18.75 -18.52 4.70
CA GLY A 2 17.53 -18.49 5.49
C GLY A 2 16.67 -17.28 5.13
N ILE A 3 15.40 -17.34 5.55
CA ILE A 3 14.50 -16.23 5.22
C ILE A 3 14.95 -14.91 5.88
N TYR A 4 15.56 -14.98 7.07
CA TYR A 4 16.06 -13.75 7.71
C TYR A 4 17.14 -13.09 6.86
N GLU A 5 18.08 -13.88 6.38
CA GLU A 5 19.16 -13.39 5.53
C GLU A 5 18.62 -12.85 4.20
N GLU A 6 17.60 -13.49 3.67
CA GLU A 6 16.96 -13.00 2.45
C GLU A 6 16.29 -11.65 2.67
N LEU A 7 15.55 -11.50 3.78
CA LEU A 7 14.93 -10.21 4.12
C LEU A 7 15.98 -9.11 4.26
N GLN A 8 17.11 -9.46 4.88
CA GLN A 8 18.21 -8.52 5.05
C GLN A 8 18.80 -8.11 3.70
N ALA A 9 19.05 -9.10 2.84
CA ALA A 9 19.63 -8.86 1.51
C ALA A 9 18.70 -8.03 0.63
N ARG A 10 17.39 -8.15 0.82
CA ARG A 10 16.42 -7.37 0.06
C ARG A 10 16.18 -5.97 0.64
N GLY A 11 16.80 -5.66 1.76
CA GLY A 11 16.69 -4.34 2.38
C GLY A 11 15.40 -4.12 3.14
N LEU A 12 14.76 -5.20 3.59
CA LEU A 12 13.43 -5.12 4.21
C LEU A 12 13.46 -4.88 5.71
N ILE A 13 14.59 -5.10 6.37
CA ILE A 13 14.67 -5.02 7.83
C ILE A 13 15.14 -3.62 8.25
N ALA A 14 14.37 -2.98 9.14
CA ALA A 14 14.76 -1.67 9.68
C ALA A 14 15.29 -1.79 11.11
N GLN A 15 14.43 -2.21 12.05
CA GLN A 15 14.83 -2.33 13.46
C GLN A 15 14.37 -3.68 14.02
N VAL A 16 15.13 -4.23 14.94
CA VAL A 16 14.80 -5.52 15.58
C VAL A 16 15.07 -5.41 17.08
N THR A 17 14.26 -6.10 17.88
CA THR A 17 14.47 -6.15 19.33
C THR A 17 15.57 -7.14 19.71
N ASP A 18 15.62 -8.28 19.03
CA ASP A 18 16.58 -9.34 19.34
C ASP A 18 16.86 -10.11 18.04
N GLU A 19 17.95 -9.74 17.39
CA GLU A 19 18.27 -10.26 16.06
C GLU A 19 18.43 -11.78 16.04
N GLU A 20 19.18 -12.31 16.99
CA GLU A 20 19.44 -13.74 17.02
C GLU A 20 18.15 -14.53 17.24
N ARG A 21 17.30 -14.07 18.16
CA ARG A 21 16.04 -14.75 18.44
C ARG A 21 15.11 -14.70 17.20
N ILE A 22 15.01 -13.55 16.57
CA ILE A 22 14.15 -13.41 15.39
C ILE A 22 14.65 -14.27 14.25
N ARG A 23 15.98 -14.24 14.02
CA ARG A 23 16.58 -15.06 12.97
C ARG A 23 16.24 -16.54 13.19
N ASN A 24 16.43 -17.02 14.40
CA ASN A 24 16.16 -18.42 14.70
C ASN A 24 14.69 -18.77 14.55
N LEU A 25 13.80 -17.89 15.03
CA LEU A 25 12.37 -18.14 14.93
C LEU A 25 11.92 -18.27 13.48
N ILE A 26 12.25 -17.28 12.65
CA ILE A 26 11.69 -17.27 11.29
C ILE A 26 12.43 -18.22 10.36
N ASN A 27 13.74 -18.42 10.55
CA ASN A 27 14.47 -19.37 9.71
C ASN A 27 14.01 -20.81 9.94
N ASN A 28 13.58 -21.13 11.16
CA ASN A 28 13.11 -22.47 11.51
C ASN A 28 11.61 -22.65 11.32
N GLY A 29 10.91 -21.65 10.84
CA GLY A 29 9.47 -21.75 10.65
C GLY A 29 8.69 -21.82 11.96
N GLU A 30 9.22 -21.26 13.03
CA GLU A 30 8.64 -21.35 14.37
C GLU A 30 7.93 -20.09 14.83
N ALA A 31 7.89 -19.07 13.99
CA ALA A 31 7.21 -17.83 14.37
C ALA A 31 5.74 -17.91 14.03
N THR A 32 4.92 -17.50 14.99
CA THR A 32 3.55 -17.06 14.75
C THR A 32 3.62 -15.55 14.92
N PHE A 33 3.37 -14.81 13.86
CA PHE A 33 3.60 -13.38 13.84
C PHE A 33 2.35 -12.63 13.41
N TYR A 34 2.26 -11.36 13.79
CA TYR A 34 1.12 -10.58 13.34
C TYR A 34 1.53 -9.23 12.79
N ILE A 35 0.68 -8.74 11.91
CA ILE A 35 0.73 -7.37 11.40
C ILE A 35 -0.67 -6.80 11.54
N GLY A 36 -0.76 -5.57 12.03
CA GLY A 36 -2.04 -4.89 12.22
C GLY A 36 -2.45 -4.11 10.98
N PHE A 37 -3.75 -4.13 10.69
CA PHE A 37 -4.34 -3.39 9.57
C PHE A 37 -5.55 -2.62 10.07
N ASP A 38 -5.51 -1.31 9.94
CA ASP A 38 -6.67 -0.48 10.21
C ASP A 38 -7.54 -0.43 8.96
N CYS A 39 -8.81 -0.80 9.10
CA CYS A 39 -9.73 -0.93 7.97
C CYS A 39 -10.43 0.39 7.68
N THR A 40 -9.65 1.37 7.21
CA THR A 40 -10.15 2.72 6.97
C THR A 40 -10.74 2.90 5.57
N ALA A 41 -10.65 1.88 4.72
CA ALA A 41 -11.20 1.89 3.37
C ALA A 41 -11.58 0.47 2.98
N ASP A 42 -12.30 0.32 1.88
CA ASP A 42 -12.77 -0.99 1.43
C ASP A 42 -11.79 -1.67 0.47
N SER A 43 -10.54 -1.25 0.48
CA SER A 43 -9.49 -1.89 -0.29
C SER A 43 -8.13 -1.61 0.33
N LEU A 44 -7.23 -2.56 0.20
CA LEU A 44 -5.82 -2.36 0.45
C LEU A 44 -5.23 -1.51 -0.68
N THR A 45 -4.07 -0.94 -0.44
CA THR A 45 -3.37 -0.09 -1.41
C THR A 45 -1.98 -0.65 -1.68
N ALA A 46 -1.30 -0.07 -2.67
CA ALA A 46 0.09 -0.40 -2.93
C ALA A 46 0.99 -0.11 -1.73
N GLY A 47 0.55 0.78 -0.85
CA GLY A 47 1.29 1.05 0.39
C GLY A 47 1.31 -0.13 1.35
N HIS A 48 0.37 -1.06 1.22
CA HIS A 48 0.35 -2.29 2.03
C HIS A 48 1.20 -3.42 1.42
N PHE A 49 1.75 -3.19 0.23
CA PHE A 49 2.45 -4.24 -0.51
C PHE A 49 3.62 -4.84 0.28
N MET A 50 4.36 -3.99 0.98
CA MET A 50 5.49 -4.46 1.78
C MET A 50 5.03 -5.46 2.84
N ALA A 51 3.95 -5.12 3.55
CA ALA A 51 3.41 -6.01 4.58
C ALA A 51 2.90 -7.32 3.97
N LEU A 52 2.20 -7.22 2.84
CA LEU A 52 1.61 -8.40 2.21
C LEU A 52 2.67 -9.35 1.68
N THR A 53 3.70 -8.83 1.02
CA THR A 53 4.77 -9.68 0.51
C THR A 53 5.59 -10.27 1.64
N LEU A 54 5.78 -9.52 2.73
CA LEU A 54 6.47 -10.05 3.90
C LEU A 54 5.72 -11.23 4.49
N MET A 55 4.38 -11.09 4.65
CA MET A 55 3.56 -12.18 5.16
C MET A 55 3.70 -13.42 4.28
N LYS A 56 3.68 -13.22 2.96
CA LYS A 56 3.83 -14.34 2.03
C LYS A 56 5.20 -14.99 2.15
N ARG A 57 6.27 -14.19 2.19
CA ARG A 57 7.63 -14.74 2.31
C ARG A 57 7.79 -15.58 3.58
N LEU A 58 7.27 -15.07 4.68
CA LEU A 58 7.39 -15.77 5.96
C LEU A 58 6.52 -17.02 6.01
N GLN A 59 5.34 -16.98 5.39
CA GLN A 59 4.51 -18.17 5.33
C GLN A 59 5.16 -19.25 4.46
N MET A 60 5.77 -18.86 3.35
CA MET A 60 6.50 -19.80 2.50
C MET A 60 7.66 -20.46 3.25
N ALA A 61 8.23 -19.77 4.23
CA ALA A 61 9.30 -20.30 5.05
C ALA A 61 8.79 -21.12 6.25
N GLY A 62 7.48 -21.35 6.33
CA GLY A 62 6.90 -22.21 7.37
C GLY A 62 6.33 -21.46 8.56
N ASN A 63 6.36 -20.14 8.55
CA ASN A 63 5.84 -19.34 9.66
C ASN A 63 4.34 -19.08 9.46
N LYS A 64 3.65 -18.73 10.55
CA LYS A 64 2.20 -18.56 10.52
C LYS A 64 1.83 -17.09 10.69
N PRO A 65 1.25 -16.46 9.65
CA PRO A 65 0.84 -15.08 9.77
C PRO A 65 -0.54 -14.91 10.41
N ILE A 66 -0.68 -13.86 11.19
CA ILE A 66 -1.97 -13.40 11.69
C ILE A 66 -2.16 -11.98 11.15
N ALA A 67 -3.23 -11.79 10.39
CA ALA A 67 -3.65 -10.46 9.99
C ALA A 67 -4.58 -9.94 11.07
N LEU A 68 -4.13 -8.94 11.82
CA LEU A 68 -4.94 -8.38 12.90
C LEU A 68 -5.73 -7.20 12.37
N ILE A 69 -7.03 -7.36 12.34
CA ILE A 69 -7.93 -6.28 11.94
C ILE A 69 -8.18 -5.40 13.15
N GLY A 70 -7.94 -4.11 12.98
CA GLY A 70 -8.10 -3.16 14.06
C GLY A 70 -9.53 -2.67 14.22
N GLY A 71 -10.48 -3.58 14.50
CA GLY A 71 -11.87 -3.17 14.70
C GLY A 71 -12.03 -2.21 15.88
N GLY A 72 -11.34 -2.48 16.98
CA GLY A 72 -11.36 -1.58 18.11
C GLY A 72 -10.49 -0.35 17.91
N THR A 73 -9.29 -0.54 17.40
CA THR A 73 -8.35 0.58 17.23
C THR A 73 -8.73 1.51 16.07
N THR A 74 -9.35 0.99 15.02
CA THR A 74 -9.82 1.84 13.92
C THR A 74 -10.87 2.83 14.40
N MET A 75 -11.67 2.44 15.38
CA MET A 75 -12.65 3.35 15.98
C MET A 75 -11.99 4.55 16.66
N ILE A 76 -10.75 4.39 17.08
CA ILE A 76 -9.97 5.43 17.75
C ILE A 76 -9.13 6.24 16.77
N GLY A 77 -8.25 5.56 16.04
CA GLY A 77 -7.32 6.17 15.09
C GLY A 77 -5.90 6.23 15.62
N ASP A 78 -4.99 5.59 14.89
CA ASP A 78 -3.56 5.54 15.25
C ASP A 78 -2.91 6.91 14.98
N PRO A 79 -2.30 7.54 15.99
CA PRO A 79 -1.63 8.83 15.77
C PRO A 79 -0.27 8.71 15.09
N SER A 80 0.27 7.49 14.93
CA SER A 80 1.62 7.29 14.37
C SER A 80 1.72 7.87 12.96
N GLY A 81 2.74 8.69 12.72
CA GLY A 81 3.00 9.25 11.41
C GLY A 81 1.96 10.23 10.90
N ARG A 82 1.10 10.75 11.78
CA ARG A 82 0.04 11.69 11.40
C ARG A 82 0.09 12.91 12.27
N THR A 83 -0.39 14.01 11.70
CA THR A 83 -0.46 15.28 12.43
C THR A 83 -1.90 15.63 12.84
N ASP A 84 -2.88 14.87 12.36
CA ASP A 84 -4.30 15.07 12.71
C ASP A 84 -4.97 13.73 12.99
N MET A 85 -6.11 13.81 13.68
CA MET A 85 -6.87 12.64 14.08
C MET A 85 -7.59 12.01 12.89
N ARG A 86 -7.59 10.68 12.84
CA ARG A 86 -8.31 9.95 11.78
C ARG A 86 -9.81 10.02 12.01
N LYS A 87 -10.56 9.94 10.91
CA LYS A 87 -12.01 9.89 10.96
C LYS A 87 -12.46 8.57 11.60
N MET A 88 -13.44 8.65 12.47
CA MET A 88 -14.02 7.47 13.11
C MET A 88 -15.00 6.77 12.17
N LEU A 89 -14.98 5.44 12.19
CA LEU A 89 -15.85 4.60 11.36
C LEU A 89 -16.81 3.79 12.23
N THR A 90 -17.93 3.37 11.63
CA THR A 90 -18.87 2.48 12.32
C THR A 90 -18.36 1.04 12.28
N MET A 91 -18.88 0.20 13.18
CA MET A 91 -18.53 -1.21 13.18
C MET A 91 -18.94 -1.89 11.88
N GLU A 92 -20.07 -1.48 11.30
CA GLU A 92 -20.51 -2.05 10.01
C GLU A 92 -19.52 -1.72 8.89
N ASP A 93 -19.02 -0.48 8.87
CA ASP A 93 -18.00 -0.09 7.89
C ASP A 93 -16.74 -0.93 8.06
N ILE A 94 -16.31 -1.12 9.32
CA ILE A 94 -15.09 -1.85 9.61
C ILE A 94 -15.22 -3.31 9.20
N GLU A 95 -16.37 -3.93 9.49
CA GLU A 95 -16.60 -5.33 9.12
C GLU A 95 -16.63 -5.51 7.61
N HIS A 96 -17.26 -4.57 6.89
CA HIS A 96 -17.28 -4.60 5.44
C HIS A 96 -15.87 -4.48 4.87
N ASN A 97 -15.13 -3.50 5.37
CA ASN A 97 -13.76 -3.26 4.91
C ASN A 97 -12.86 -4.45 5.22
N ALA A 98 -13.03 -5.07 6.38
CA ALA A 98 -12.23 -6.24 6.76
C ALA A 98 -12.48 -7.41 5.82
N ALA A 99 -13.72 -7.62 5.42
CA ALA A 99 -14.03 -8.68 4.46
C ALA A 99 -13.38 -8.42 3.10
N CYS A 100 -13.36 -7.16 2.68
CA CYS A 100 -12.68 -6.78 1.44
C CYS A 100 -11.17 -7.03 1.54
N PHE A 101 -10.58 -6.67 2.67
CA PHE A 101 -9.15 -6.90 2.92
C PHE A 101 -8.81 -8.38 2.82
N LYS A 102 -9.63 -9.22 3.44
CA LYS A 102 -9.36 -10.67 3.45
C LYS A 102 -9.36 -11.24 2.04
N ARG A 103 -10.34 -10.84 1.22
CA ARG A 103 -10.41 -11.32 -0.16
C ARG A 103 -9.14 -10.94 -0.93
N GLN A 104 -8.62 -9.75 -0.70
CA GLN A 104 -7.41 -9.31 -1.38
C GLN A 104 -6.16 -10.00 -0.82
N MET A 105 -6.13 -10.23 0.50
CA MET A 105 -5.00 -10.93 1.13
C MET A 105 -4.88 -12.37 0.66
N GLU A 106 -5.99 -12.98 0.26
CA GLU A 106 -5.97 -14.36 -0.22
C GLU A 106 -5.16 -14.53 -1.50
N ASN A 107 -4.86 -13.44 -2.19
CA ASN A 107 -3.93 -13.47 -3.32
C ASN A 107 -2.48 -13.62 -2.88
N PHE A 108 -2.19 -13.40 -1.62
CA PHE A 108 -0.84 -13.41 -1.08
C PHE A 108 -0.58 -14.56 -0.12
N ILE A 109 -1.51 -14.82 0.80
CA ILE A 109 -1.31 -15.80 1.86
C ILE A 109 -2.45 -16.82 1.84
N ASP A 110 -2.14 -18.01 2.36
CA ASP A 110 -3.05 -19.14 2.40
C ASP A 110 -3.68 -19.23 3.78
N PHE A 111 -5.00 -18.98 3.85
CA PHE A 111 -5.75 -19.04 5.11
C PHE A 111 -6.31 -20.46 5.38
N SER A 112 -6.17 -21.39 4.46
CA SER A 112 -6.77 -22.74 4.64
C SER A 112 -6.07 -23.50 5.76
N ASP A 113 -6.83 -24.36 6.43
CA ASP A 113 -6.31 -25.31 7.43
C ASP A 113 -5.54 -24.62 8.57
N GLY A 114 -5.91 -23.39 8.91
CA GLY A 114 -5.25 -22.67 9.99
C GLY A 114 -3.84 -22.20 9.69
N LYS A 115 -3.43 -22.20 8.42
CA LYS A 115 -2.08 -21.77 8.02
C LYS A 115 -1.88 -20.26 8.18
N ALA A 116 -2.96 -19.52 8.23
CA ALA A 116 -2.97 -18.10 8.54
C ALA A 116 -4.30 -17.78 9.20
N LEU A 117 -4.32 -16.73 9.99
CA LEU A 117 -5.55 -16.31 10.68
C LEU A 117 -5.83 -14.86 10.41
N MET A 118 -7.11 -14.51 10.38
CA MET A 118 -7.54 -13.11 10.45
C MET A 118 -8.31 -12.95 11.74
N VAL A 119 -7.88 -12.02 12.58
CA VAL A 119 -8.41 -11.81 13.93
C VAL A 119 -8.76 -10.35 14.07
N ASN A 120 -9.81 -10.04 14.83
CA ASN A 120 -10.26 -8.67 15.04
C ASN A 120 -10.03 -8.28 16.49
N ASN A 121 -9.29 -7.21 16.74
CA ASN A 121 -8.99 -6.82 18.13
C ASN A 121 -10.21 -6.29 18.87
N ALA A 122 -11.32 -6.00 18.18
CA ALA A 122 -12.57 -5.69 18.85
C ALA A 122 -13.04 -6.85 19.74
N ASP A 123 -12.64 -8.09 19.41
CA ASP A 123 -13.03 -9.26 20.18
C ASP A 123 -12.58 -9.20 21.64
N TRP A 124 -11.47 -8.51 21.91
CA TRP A 124 -11.02 -8.32 23.29
C TRP A 124 -11.10 -6.88 23.77
N LEU A 125 -10.77 -5.91 22.88
CA LEU A 125 -10.74 -4.52 23.33
C LEU A 125 -12.10 -4.01 23.79
N LEU A 126 -13.18 -4.43 23.11
CA LEU A 126 -14.52 -3.96 23.46
C LEU A 126 -15.07 -4.62 24.73
N LYS A 127 -14.40 -5.65 25.23
CA LYS A 127 -14.85 -6.38 26.42
C LYS A 127 -14.03 -6.01 27.66
N LEU A 128 -13.03 -5.15 27.51
CA LEU A 128 -12.16 -4.78 28.63
C LEU A 128 -12.92 -3.92 29.65
N ASN A 129 -12.71 -4.24 30.91
CA ASN A 129 -13.21 -3.40 32.03
C ASN A 129 -12.19 -2.31 32.24
N TYR A 130 -12.64 -1.07 32.23
CA TYR A 130 -11.75 0.09 32.33
C TYR A 130 -10.91 0.10 33.61
N VAL A 131 -11.54 -0.16 34.74
CA VAL A 131 -10.83 -0.13 36.03
C VAL A 131 -9.80 -1.25 36.11
N GLU A 132 -10.18 -2.44 35.68
CA GLU A 132 -9.25 -3.58 35.67
C GLU A 132 -8.07 -3.32 34.70
N LEU A 133 -8.34 -2.70 33.57
CA LEU A 133 -7.30 -2.37 32.62
C LEU A 133 -6.29 -1.38 33.24
N LEU A 134 -6.79 -0.33 33.86
CA LEU A 134 -5.92 0.63 34.55
C LEU A 134 -5.05 -0.04 35.58
N ARG A 135 -5.64 -0.90 36.38
CA ARG A 135 -4.95 -1.57 37.49
C ARG A 135 -3.89 -2.56 36.96
N GLU A 136 -4.26 -3.40 36.02
CA GLU A 136 -3.41 -4.50 35.58
C GLU A 136 -2.43 -4.12 34.49
N VAL A 137 -2.83 -3.25 33.59
CA VAL A 137 -2.04 -2.89 32.38
C VAL A 137 -1.50 -1.46 32.52
N GLY A 138 -2.34 -0.53 32.95
CA GLY A 138 -1.92 0.87 33.07
C GLY A 138 -0.70 1.06 33.95
N ALA A 139 -0.58 0.23 34.99
CA ALA A 139 0.58 0.30 35.89
C ALA A 139 1.90 -0.06 35.21
N CYS A 140 1.84 -0.73 34.07
CA CYS A 140 3.02 -1.12 33.30
C CYS A 140 3.54 -0.01 32.36
N PHE A 141 2.84 1.11 32.28
CA PHE A 141 3.17 2.19 31.35
C PHE A 141 3.49 3.48 32.11
N SER A 142 4.55 4.15 31.68
CA SER A 142 4.94 5.45 32.22
C SER A 142 4.48 6.53 31.25
N VAL A 143 3.70 7.50 31.74
CA VAL A 143 3.24 8.61 30.91
C VAL A 143 4.43 9.39 30.32
N ASN A 144 5.45 9.62 31.15
CA ASN A 144 6.63 10.36 30.68
C ASN A 144 7.33 9.62 29.53
N ASN A 145 7.46 8.30 29.65
CA ASN A 145 8.08 7.52 28.57
C ASN A 145 7.20 7.50 27.32
N MET A 146 5.90 7.42 27.49
CA MET A 146 4.98 7.43 26.35
C MET A 146 5.07 8.75 25.59
N LEU A 147 5.14 9.86 26.31
CA LEU A 147 5.19 11.17 25.67
C LEU A 147 6.49 11.41 24.89
N ARG A 148 7.54 10.66 25.20
CA ARG A 148 8.79 10.73 24.45
C ARG A 148 8.72 9.98 23.12
N ALA A 149 7.71 9.13 22.94
CA ALA A 149 7.59 8.33 21.72
C ALA A 149 7.37 9.23 20.51
N GLU A 150 8.01 8.87 19.41
CA GLU A 150 7.96 9.66 18.18
C GLU A 150 6.53 9.81 17.65
N CYS A 151 5.69 8.80 17.84
CA CYS A 151 4.31 8.84 17.36
C CYS A 151 3.48 9.92 18.01
N TYR A 152 3.87 10.37 19.21
CA TYR A 152 3.13 11.41 19.94
C TYR A 152 3.71 12.82 19.76
N LYS A 153 4.99 12.94 19.41
CA LYS A 153 5.65 14.24 19.37
C LYS A 153 4.99 15.22 18.40
N GLN A 154 4.65 14.73 17.22
CA GLN A 154 4.04 15.57 16.19
C GLN A 154 2.62 16.00 16.57
N ARG A 155 1.89 15.10 17.24
CA ARG A 155 0.52 15.40 17.65
C ARG A 155 0.46 16.36 18.83
N MET A 156 1.48 16.36 19.67
CA MET A 156 1.48 17.21 20.86
C MET A 156 1.42 18.70 20.51
N GLU A 157 2.02 19.08 19.40
CA GLU A 157 1.99 20.47 18.97
C GLU A 157 0.58 20.95 18.60
N LYS A 158 -0.26 20.06 18.15
CA LYS A 158 -1.63 20.37 17.71
C LYS A 158 -2.67 19.97 18.75
N GLY A 159 -2.24 19.40 19.85
CA GLY A 159 -3.13 18.91 20.90
C GLY A 159 -3.42 17.44 20.75
N LEU A 160 -2.70 16.63 21.51
CA LEU A 160 -2.91 15.18 21.54
C LEU A 160 -4.09 14.87 22.45
N SER A 161 -5.12 14.23 21.90
CA SER A 161 -6.28 13.86 22.73
C SER A 161 -5.92 12.67 23.62
N PHE A 162 -6.64 12.55 24.73
CA PHE A 162 -6.48 11.41 25.62
C PHE A 162 -6.80 10.10 24.90
N LEU A 163 -7.78 10.16 23.99
CA LEU A 163 -8.15 9.02 23.16
C LEU A 163 -6.95 8.52 22.33
N GLU A 164 -6.30 9.43 21.61
CA GLU A 164 -5.13 9.09 20.80
C GLU A 164 -3.96 8.62 21.66
N PHE A 165 -3.80 9.23 22.84
CA PHE A 165 -2.71 8.89 23.75
C PHE A 165 -2.80 7.42 24.18
N ASN A 166 -4.02 6.90 24.33
CA ASN A 166 -4.22 5.52 24.76
C ASN A 166 -3.98 4.49 23.65
N TYR A 167 -3.73 4.93 22.41
CA TYR A 167 -3.55 3.98 21.32
C TYR A 167 -2.40 3.00 21.57
N MET A 168 -1.29 3.51 22.11
CA MET A 168 -0.13 2.65 22.41
C MET A 168 -0.49 1.54 23.39
N ILE A 169 -1.31 1.86 24.39
CA ILE A 169 -1.73 0.86 25.37
C ILE A 169 -2.60 -0.20 24.71
N MET A 170 -3.51 0.22 23.84
CA MET A 170 -4.39 -0.72 23.13
C MET A 170 -3.59 -1.65 22.21
N GLN A 171 -2.63 -1.09 21.46
CA GLN A 171 -1.82 -1.92 20.58
C GLN A 171 -0.93 -2.87 21.38
N SER A 172 -0.40 -2.40 22.50
CA SER A 172 0.39 -3.27 23.37
C SER A 172 -0.45 -4.41 23.91
N TYR A 173 -1.69 -4.12 24.30
CA TYR A 173 -2.62 -5.15 24.75
C TYR A 173 -2.94 -6.14 23.65
N ASP A 174 -3.02 -5.70 22.38
CA ASP A 174 -3.23 -6.61 21.25
C ASP A 174 -2.15 -7.68 21.20
N PHE A 175 -0.89 -7.29 21.32
CA PHE A 175 0.21 -8.26 21.29
C PHE A 175 0.10 -9.23 22.46
N TYR A 176 -0.18 -8.69 23.64
CA TYR A 176 -0.37 -9.48 24.85
C TYR A 176 -1.50 -10.51 24.67
N ALA A 177 -2.64 -10.08 24.11
CA ALA A 177 -3.78 -10.97 23.88
C ALA A 177 -3.45 -12.04 22.85
N LEU A 178 -2.79 -11.64 21.74
CA LEU A 178 -2.41 -12.59 20.69
C LEU A 178 -1.39 -13.59 21.17
N PHE A 179 -0.46 -13.16 22.02
CA PHE A 179 0.52 -14.06 22.61
C PHE A 179 -0.18 -15.15 23.41
N GLN A 180 -1.12 -14.75 24.25
CA GLN A 180 -1.83 -15.70 25.11
C GLN A 180 -2.78 -16.62 24.33
N LYS A 181 -3.49 -16.08 23.35
CA LYS A 181 -4.52 -16.84 22.64
C LYS A 181 -3.96 -17.73 21.54
N TYR A 182 -2.92 -17.27 20.84
CA TYR A 182 -2.44 -17.95 19.65
C TYR A 182 -0.95 -18.28 19.67
N GLY A 183 -0.27 -17.99 20.75
CA GLY A 183 1.18 -18.19 20.79
C GLY A 183 1.94 -17.25 19.88
N CYS A 184 1.35 -16.09 19.60
CA CYS A 184 1.98 -15.11 18.70
C CYS A 184 3.22 -14.53 19.38
N ASN A 185 4.41 -14.85 18.82
CA ASN A 185 5.68 -14.52 19.48
C ASN A 185 6.46 -13.43 18.76
N LEU A 186 5.89 -12.86 17.69
CA LEU A 186 6.60 -11.87 16.87
C LEU A 186 5.60 -10.89 16.28
N GLN A 187 5.94 -9.60 16.31
CA GLN A 187 5.16 -8.56 15.66
C GLN A 187 6.00 -7.92 14.55
N PHE A 188 5.38 -7.70 13.40
CA PHE A 188 5.97 -6.90 12.33
C PHE A 188 5.13 -5.65 12.12
N GLY A 189 5.80 -4.58 11.73
CA GLY A 189 5.10 -3.34 11.40
C GLY A 189 6.04 -2.40 10.67
N GLY A 190 5.48 -1.32 10.13
CA GLY A 190 6.29 -0.27 9.54
C GLY A 190 7.17 0.39 10.59
N ASP A 191 8.23 1.04 10.13
CA ASP A 191 9.19 1.64 11.07
C ASP A 191 8.55 2.74 11.93
N ASP A 192 7.44 3.30 11.48
CA ASP A 192 6.71 4.31 12.26
C ASP A 192 5.93 3.70 13.44
N GLN A 193 5.86 2.37 13.52
CA GLN A 193 5.16 1.67 14.60
C GLN A 193 6.06 1.21 15.74
N TRP A 194 7.35 1.52 15.67
CA TRP A 194 8.35 0.96 16.58
C TRP A 194 7.98 1.13 18.07
N SER A 195 7.60 2.33 18.46
CA SER A 195 7.26 2.60 19.88
C SER A 195 6.08 1.77 20.34
N ASN A 196 5.04 1.65 19.50
CA ASN A 196 3.86 0.86 19.84
C ASN A 196 4.25 -0.62 20.02
N MET A 197 5.15 -1.10 19.15
CA MET A 197 5.58 -2.50 19.17
C MET A 197 6.37 -2.83 20.42
N LEU A 198 7.24 -1.90 20.84
CA LEU A 198 8.02 -2.08 22.05
C LEU A 198 7.13 -2.13 23.30
N GLY A 199 6.05 -1.35 23.29
CA GLY A 199 5.08 -1.41 24.39
C GLY A 199 4.52 -2.80 24.56
N GLY A 200 4.25 -3.49 23.47
CA GLY A 200 3.73 -4.85 23.50
C GLY A 200 4.72 -5.86 24.05
N THR A 201 5.97 -5.81 23.57
CA THR A 201 7.00 -6.74 24.07
C THR A 201 7.24 -6.52 25.56
N GLU A 202 7.24 -5.26 26.00
CA GLU A 202 7.45 -4.94 27.41
C GLU A 202 6.28 -5.41 28.28
N LEU A 203 5.06 -5.25 27.80
CA LEU A 203 3.88 -5.72 28.54
C LEU A 203 3.91 -7.23 28.72
N ILE A 204 4.27 -7.97 27.66
CA ILE A 204 4.37 -9.43 27.74
C ILE A 204 5.44 -9.83 28.77
N ARG A 205 6.58 -9.15 28.73
CA ARG A 205 7.65 -9.44 29.67
C ARG A 205 7.22 -9.20 31.10
N ARG A 206 6.57 -8.07 31.35
CA ARG A 206 6.17 -7.69 32.72
C ARG A 206 5.05 -8.56 33.26
N LYS A 207 4.06 -8.87 32.42
CA LYS A 207 2.87 -9.60 32.88
C LYS A 207 3.07 -11.11 32.89
N LEU A 208 3.82 -11.66 31.96
CA LEU A 208 3.93 -13.10 31.78
C LEU A 208 5.33 -13.64 32.03
N GLY A 209 6.33 -12.78 32.13
CA GLY A 209 7.71 -13.23 32.28
C GLY A 209 8.22 -13.97 31.04
N LYS A 210 7.63 -13.68 29.89
CA LYS A 210 7.99 -14.33 28.65
C LYS A 210 8.60 -13.31 27.67
N ASP A 211 9.33 -13.83 26.70
CA ASP A 211 9.96 -13.01 25.68
C ASP A 211 9.15 -13.09 24.39
N ALA A 212 8.85 -11.95 23.84
CA ALA A 212 8.31 -11.81 22.49
C ALA A 212 9.18 -10.82 21.77
N ALA A 213 9.15 -10.84 20.45
CA ALA A 213 10.05 -10.03 19.65
C ALA A 213 9.26 -9.15 18.68
N ALA A 214 9.93 -8.09 18.22
CA ALA A 214 9.34 -7.18 17.24
C ALA A 214 10.37 -6.78 16.22
N MET A 215 9.93 -6.60 14.98
CA MET A 215 10.79 -6.18 13.89
C MET A 215 10.02 -5.20 13.02
N THR A 216 10.68 -4.10 12.63
CA THR A 216 10.06 -3.16 11.70
C THR A 216 10.58 -3.40 10.29
N ILE A 217 9.70 -3.10 9.33
CA ILE A 217 10.00 -3.19 7.91
C ILE A 217 10.37 -1.79 7.42
N THR A 218 11.37 -1.73 6.56
CA THR A 218 11.73 -0.49 5.88
C THR A 218 10.49 0.07 5.15
N LEU A 219 10.25 1.35 5.30
CA LEU A 219 9.17 2.00 4.55
C LEU A 219 9.58 2.12 3.09
N LEU A 220 8.62 1.87 2.20
CA LEU A 220 8.89 1.97 0.77
C LEU A 220 8.79 3.43 0.36
N THR A 221 9.94 4.04 0.11
CA THR A 221 10.03 5.44 -0.30
C THR A 221 10.76 5.55 -1.63
N ASP A 222 10.47 6.63 -2.35
CA ASP A 222 11.20 6.91 -3.59
C ASP A 222 12.54 7.60 -3.28
N SER A 223 13.29 7.94 -4.32
CA SER A 223 14.62 8.55 -4.17
C SER A 223 14.57 9.92 -3.51
N GLN A 224 13.39 10.53 -3.45
CA GLN A 224 13.20 11.84 -2.79
C GLN A 224 12.65 11.71 -1.38
N GLY A 225 12.52 10.49 -0.89
CA GLY A 225 12.05 10.23 0.47
C GLY A 225 10.54 10.20 0.64
N LYS A 226 9.78 10.27 -0.45
CA LYS A 226 8.32 10.22 -0.38
C LYS A 226 7.83 8.78 -0.36
N LYS A 227 6.81 8.51 0.45
CA LYS A 227 6.20 7.18 0.50
C LYS A 227 5.59 6.85 -0.87
N MET A 228 5.84 5.64 -1.33
CA MET A 228 5.27 5.15 -2.60
C MET A 228 3.89 4.54 -2.36
N GLY A 229 3.16 4.34 -3.47
CA GLY A 229 1.83 3.76 -3.41
C GLY A 229 0.72 4.77 -3.62
N LYS A 230 1.09 6.00 -3.98
CA LYS A 230 0.14 7.07 -4.25
C LYS A 230 0.52 7.81 -5.52
N THR A 231 -0.50 8.26 -6.26
CA THR A 231 -0.31 9.25 -7.31
C THR A 231 -0.85 10.57 -6.75
N ALA A 232 -0.72 11.65 -7.46
CA ALA A 232 -1.16 13.01 -7.13
C ALA A 232 -2.36 13.08 -6.15
N GLY A 233 -2.15 12.69 -4.90
CA GLY A 233 -3.18 12.73 -3.87
C GLY A 233 -4.09 11.51 -3.77
N ASN A 234 -4.00 10.58 -4.70
CA ASN A 234 -4.83 9.38 -4.71
C ASN A 234 -4.01 8.13 -4.42
N ALA A 235 -4.57 7.22 -3.65
CA ALA A 235 -3.93 5.95 -3.40
C ALA A 235 -3.97 5.09 -4.68
N VAL A 236 -3.00 4.18 -4.80
CA VAL A 236 -3.03 3.14 -5.82
C VAL A 236 -3.65 1.92 -5.15
N TRP A 237 -4.86 1.59 -5.56
CA TRP A 237 -5.67 0.58 -4.88
C TRP A 237 -5.43 -0.81 -5.44
N LEU A 238 -5.59 -1.83 -4.61
CA LEU A 238 -5.55 -3.21 -5.08
C LEU A 238 -6.87 -3.63 -5.73
N ASP A 239 -7.96 -2.95 -5.41
CA ASP A 239 -9.28 -3.22 -6.01
C ASP A 239 -9.26 -2.78 -7.47
N PRO A 240 -9.53 -3.69 -8.42
CA PRO A 240 -9.51 -3.32 -9.85
C PRO A 240 -10.59 -2.32 -10.24
N ASN A 241 -11.63 -2.16 -9.42
CA ASN A 241 -12.68 -1.18 -9.68
C ASN A 241 -12.27 0.23 -9.22
N LYS A 242 -11.23 0.34 -8.40
CA LYS A 242 -10.73 1.63 -7.93
C LYS A 242 -9.48 2.07 -8.69
N THR A 243 -8.60 1.15 -8.97
CA THR A 243 -7.41 1.35 -9.80
C THR A 243 -7.39 0.19 -10.77
N SER A 244 -7.56 0.46 -12.06
CA SER A 244 -7.62 -0.61 -13.05
C SER A 244 -6.29 -1.38 -13.10
N PRO A 245 -6.30 -2.64 -13.55
CA PRO A 245 -5.03 -3.36 -13.72
C PRO A 245 -4.04 -2.61 -14.61
N PHE A 246 -4.53 -1.92 -15.65
CA PHE A 246 -3.67 -1.13 -16.53
C PHE A 246 -3.02 0.03 -15.73
N ASP A 247 -3.81 0.76 -14.96
CA ASP A 247 -3.28 1.88 -14.18
C ASP A 247 -2.35 1.39 -13.09
N PHE A 248 -2.64 0.23 -12.49
CA PHE A 248 -1.77 -0.39 -11.51
C PHE A 248 -0.42 -0.73 -12.16
N TYR A 249 -0.46 -1.36 -13.33
CA TYR A 249 0.74 -1.69 -14.09
C TYR A 249 1.53 -0.43 -14.42
N GLN A 250 0.85 0.61 -14.92
CA GLN A 250 1.53 1.85 -15.32
C GLN A 250 2.18 2.56 -14.14
N TYR A 251 1.56 2.48 -12.97
CA TYR A 251 2.19 3.08 -11.77
C TYR A 251 3.59 2.51 -11.56
N TRP A 252 3.72 1.18 -11.60
CA TRP A 252 5.00 0.53 -11.37
C TRP A 252 5.93 0.66 -12.56
N ARG A 253 5.37 0.63 -13.77
CA ARG A 253 6.15 0.82 -14.99
C ARG A 253 6.81 2.20 -15.03
N ASN A 254 6.23 3.15 -14.32
CA ASN A 254 6.64 4.56 -14.37
C ASN A 254 7.48 5.01 -13.17
N VAL A 255 8.00 4.09 -12.38
CA VAL A 255 8.91 4.49 -11.30
C VAL A 255 10.20 5.05 -11.90
N ASP A 256 10.91 5.87 -11.13
CA ASP A 256 12.16 6.46 -11.59
C ASP A 256 13.24 5.40 -11.79
N ASP A 257 14.17 5.69 -12.69
CA ASP A 257 15.33 4.82 -12.92
C ASP A 257 16.04 4.49 -11.60
N SER A 258 16.13 5.46 -10.70
CA SER A 258 16.83 5.29 -9.42
C SER A 258 16.08 4.40 -8.43
N ASP A 259 14.80 4.11 -8.69
CA ASP A 259 13.97 3.35 -7.75
C ASP A 259 13.64 1.94 -8.21
N VAL A 260 13.81 1.64 -9.50
CA VAL A 260 13.25 0.39 -10.06
C VAL A 260 13.89 -0.84 -9.45
N LEU A 261 15.21 -0.88 -9.31
CA LEU A 261 15.88 -2.06 -8.76
C LEU A 261 15.58 -2.26 -7.28
N LYS A 262 15.46 -1.17 -6.54
CA LYS A 262 15.05 -1.24 -5.14
C LYS A 262 13.66 -1.88 -5.04
N CYS A 263 12.72 -1.43 -5.87
CA CYS A 263 11.37 -1.98 -5.86
C CYS A 263 11.35 -3.45 -6.26
N ILE A 264 12.14 -3.84 -7.25
CA ILE A 264 12.22 -5.26 -7.65
C ILE A 264 12.72 -6.10 -6.48
N LYS A 265 13.78 -5.63 -5.82
CA LYS A 265 14.38 -6.35 -4.72
C LYS A 265 13.41 -6.50 -3.55
N MET A 266 12.72 -5.43 -3.19
CA MET A 266 11.86 -5.41 -2.00
C MET A 266 10.48 -6.03 -2.23
N LEU A 267 9.94 -5.95 -3.43
CA LEU A 267 8.53 -6.27 -3.65
C LEU A 267 8.27 -7.53 -4.48
N THR A 268 9.24 -7.98 -5.29
CA THR A 268 9.04 -9.18 -6.13
C THR A 268 9.62 -10.41 -5.46
N PHE A 269 9.28 -11.57 -6.02
CA PHE A 269 9.81 -12.85 -5.57
C PHE A 269 10.88 -13.39 -6.52
N LEU A 270 11.39 -12.53 -7.39
CA LEU A 270 12.49 -12.93 -8.27
C LEU A 270 13.73 -13.30 -7.46
N PRO A 271 14.46 -14.33 -7.88
CA PRO A 271 15.67 -14.71 -7.15
C PRO A 271 16.67 -13.56 -7.10
N LEU A 272 17.36 -13.45 -5.96
CA LEU A 272 18.33 -12.37 -5.75
C LEU A 272 19.45 -12.40 -6.79
N ASP A 273 19.88 -13.59 -7.24
CA ASP A 273 20.95 -13.67 -8.24
C ASP A 273 20.50 -13.11 -9.60
N GLU A 274 19.23 -13.26 -9.94
CA GLU A 274 18.69 -12.66 -11.16
C GLU A 274 18.62 -11.14 -11.05
N ILE A 275 18.24 -10.64 -9.86
CA ILE A 275 18.19 -9.20 -9.63
C ILE A 275 19.59 -8.60 -9.67
N GLU A 276 20.57 -9.32 -9.13
CA GLU A 276 21.95 -8.88 -9.14
C GLU A 276 22.47 -8.64 -10.56
N LYS A 277 22.03 -9.45 -11.51
CA LYS A 277 22.41 -9.29 -12.91
C LYS A 277 21.88 -7.97 -13.50
N MET A 278 20.78 -7.47 -12.94
CA MET A 278 20.18 -6.20 -13.40
C MET A 278 20.90 -4.97 -12.85
N GLU A 279 21.76 -5.13 -11.86
CA GLU A 279 22.41 -4.00 -11.20
C GLU A 279 23.33 -3.23 -12.13
N SER A 280 23.82 -3.87 -13.18
CA SER A 280 24.67 -3.23 -14.17
C SER A 280 23.89 -2.59 -15.33
N TRP A 281 22.57 -2.75 -15.33
CA TRP A 281 21.74 -2.23 -16.41
C TRP A 281 21.68 -0.70 -16.39
N GLU A 282 21.69 -0.11 -17.58
CA GLU A 282 21.66 1.33 -17.79
C GLU A 282 20.78 1.66 -18.97
N GLY A 283 20.32 2.89 -19.02
CA GLY A 283 19.57 3.41 -20.16
C GLY A 283 18.34 2.59 -20.47
N SER A 284 18.21 2.12 -21.69
CA SER A 284 17.02 1.38 -22.12
C SER A 284 16.84 0.04 -21.41
N GLN A 285 17.92 -0.52 -20.85
CA GLN A 285 17.80 -1.74 -20.06
C GLN A 285 16.94 -1.51 -18.82
N LEU A 286 16.97 -0.29 -18.24
CA LEU A 286 16.13 0.05 -17.09
C LEU A 286 14.65 0.06 -17.46
N ASN A 287 14.31 0.35 -18.72
CA ASN A 287 12.93 0.21 -19.16
C ASN A 287 12.48 -1.25 -19.12
N ARG A 288 13.38 -2.16 -19.45
CA ARG A 288 13.08 -3.59 -19.32
C ARG A 288 12.87 -3.95 -17.86
N ALA A 289 13.71 -3.43 -16.96
CA ALA A 289 13.55 -3.67 -15.52
C ALA A 289 12.20 -3.16 -15.03
N LYS A 290 11.78 -1.99 -15.52
CA LYS A 290 10.47 -1.43 -15.13
C LYS A 290 9.32 -2.30 -15.63
N GLU A 291 9.45 -2.88 -16.81
CA GLU A 291 8.44 -3.83 -17.30
C GLU A 291 8.38 -5.08 -16.44
N ILE A 292 9.54 -5.58 -16.02
CA ILE A 292 9.61 -6.75 -15.15
C ILE A 292 8.91 -6.43 -13.82
N LEU A 293 9.23 -5.30 -13.22
CA LEU A 293 8.60 -4.88 -11.96
C LEU A 293 7.08 -4.80 -12.12
N ALA A 294 6.62 -4.07 -13.12
CA ALA A 294 5.19 -3.85 -13.32
C ALA A 294 4.46 -5.16 -13.58
N PHE A 295 5.04 -6.04 -14.38
CA PHE A 295 4.41 -7.33 -14.68
C PHE A 295 4.32 -8.19 -13.41
N GLU A 296 5.41 -8.30 -12.66
CA GLU A 296 5.44 -9.14 -11.46
C GLU A 296 4.42 -8.68 -10.43
N LEU A 297 4.33 -7.38 -10.20
CA LEU A 297 3.40 -6.87 -9.19
C LEU A 297 1.95 -6.92 -9.66
N THR A 298 1.70 -6.65 -10.93
CA THR A 298 0.35 -6.74 -11.48
C THR A 298 -0.12 -8.19 -11.47
N GLN A 299 0.76 -9.12 -11.79
CA GLN A 299 0.44 -10.55 -11.74
C GLN A 299 0.04 -10.99 -10.34
N MET A 300 0.76 -10.52 -9.32
CA MET A 300 0.46 -10.87 -7.93
C MET A 300 -0.93 -10.43 -7.50
N VAL A 301 -1.34 -9.24 -7.93
CA VAL A 301 -2.59 -8.64 -7.46
C VAL A 301 -3.78 -9.00 -8.36
N HIS A 302 -3.58 -8.98 -9.68
CA HIS A 302 -4.69 -9.08 -10.64
C HIS A 302 -4.64 -10.35 -11.49
N GLY A 303 -3.60 -11.17 -11.35
CA GLY A 303 -3.45 -12.40 -12.11
C GLY A 303 -2.66 -12.22 -13.39
N ALA A 304 -2.16 -13.36 -13.91
CA ALA A 304 -1.29 -13.36 -15.09
C ALA A 304 -1.97 -12.80 -16.33
N GLU A 305 -3.26 -13.10 -16.51
CA GLU A 305 -3.99 -12.66 -17.69
C GLU A 305 -4.09 -11.14 -17.73
N GLU A 306 -4.48 -10.52 -16.61
CA GLU A 306 -4.59 -9.06 -16.53
C GLU A 306 -3.22 -8.39 -16.64
N ALA A 307 -2.18 -9.02 -16.10
CA ALA A 307 -0.83 -8.50 -16.22
C ALA A 307 -0.37 -8.50 -17.68
N ARG A 308 -0.67 -9.59 -18.40
CA ARG A 308 -0.33 -9.71 -19.81
C ARG A 308 -1.07 -8.64 -20.63
N LYS A 309 -2.37 -8.48 -20.37
CA LYS A 309 -3.17 -7.47 -21.08
C LYS A 309 -2.64 -6.05 -20.83
N ALA A 310 -2.29 -5.77 -19.57
CA ALA A 310 -1.77 -4.45 -19.21
C ALA A 310 -0.44 -4.18 -19.89
N GLN A 311 0.44 -5.19 -19.93
CA GLN A 311 1.74 -5.04 -20.56
C GLN A 311 1.61 -4.85 -22.07
N GLU A 312 0.72 -5.59 -22.72
CA GLU A 312 0.48 -5.44 -24.14
C GLU A 312 -0.08 -4.05 -24.47
N ALA A 313 -1.04 -3.58 -23.66
CA ALA A 313 -1.60 -2.25 -23.87
C ALA A 313 -0.54 -1.17 -23.68
N ALA A 314 0.32 -1.32 -22.67
CA ALA A 314 1.38 -0.35 -22.42
C ALA A 314 2.38 -0.32 -23.58
N ARG A 315 2.75 -1.49 -24.08
CA ARG A 315 3.67 -1.57 -25.23
C ARG A 315 3.06 -0.96 -26.48
N ALA A 316 1.75 -1.16 -26.68
CA ALA A 316 1.04 -0.63 -27.85
C ALA A 316 1.03 0.90 -27.84
N LEU A 317 1.10 1.53 -26.67
CA LEU A 317 1.14 2.98 -26.56
C LEU A 317 2.44 3.57 -27.13
N PHE A 318 3.49 2.77 -27.25
CA PHE A 318 4.78 3.24 -27.73
C PHE A 318 5.06 2.87 -29.19
N GLY A 319 4.17 2.05 -29.79
CA GLY A 319 4.35 1.58 -31.16
C GLY A 319 3.29 2.12 -32.09
N SER A 320 3.62 2.23 -33.37
CA SER A 320 2.62 2.53 -34.38
C SER A 320 1.78 1.27 -34.63
N GLY A 321 0.47 1.40 -34.59
CA GLY A 321 -0.43 0.27 -34.78
C GLY A 321 -0.94 -0.29 -33.43
N ALA A 322 -1.20 0.60 -32.53
CA ALA A 322 -1.71 0.23 -31.22
C ALA A 322 -2.99 -0.60 -31.32
N ASN A 323 -3.03 -1.67 -30.55
CA ASN A 323 -4.24 -2.47 -30.39
C ASN A 323 -5.09 -1.83 -29.30
N SER A 324 -6.21 -1.27 -29.68
CA SER A 324 -7.06 -0.52 -28.77
C SER A 324 -7.91 -1.39 -27.87
N GLU A 325 -7.92 -2.70 -28.07
CA GLU A 325 -8.81 -3.59 -27.31
C GLU A 325 -8.57 -3.55 -25.80
N ASN A 326 -7.35 -3.29 -25.38
CA ASN A 326 -6.99 -3.31 -23.95
C ASN A 326 -6.76 -1.92 -23.38
N MET A 327 -7.09 -0.88 -24.13
CA MET A 327 -6.92 0.49 -23.61
C MET A 327 -8.03 0.88 -22.65
N PRO A 328 -7.69 1.60 -21.57
CA PRO A 328 -8.75 2.15 -20.72
C PRO A 328 -9.66 3.07 -21.52
N THR A 329 -10.94 2.88 -21.38
CA THR A 329 -11.94 3.62 -22.15
C THR A 329 -12.95 4.27 -21.20
N THR A 330 -13.29 5.51 -21.46
CA THR A 330 -14.33 6.22 -20.72
C THR A 330 -15.39 6.64 -21.72
N GLU A 331 -16.64 6.31 -21.40
CA GLU A 331 -17.76 6.66 -22.26
C GLU A 331 -18.22 8.09 -22.00
N ILE A 332 -18.39 8.86 -23.05
CA ILE A 332 -18.90 10.22 -22.98
C ILE A 332 -20.32 10.23 -23.56
N THR A 333 -21.25 10.75 -22.77
CA THR A 333 -22.66 10.82 -23.19
C THR A 333 -23.03 12.25 -23.52
N ALA A 334 -24.19 12.43 -24.13
CA ALA A 334 -24.71 13.77 -24.46
C ALA A 334 -24.85 14.65 -23.21
N ALA A 335 -25.09 14.03 -22.05
CA ALA A 335 -25.23 14.77 -20.79
C ALA A 335 -23.89 15.38 -20.34
N ASP A 336 -22.77 14.84 -20.79
CA ASP A 336 -21.44 15.33 -20.44
C ASP A 336 -21.05 16.56 -21.25
N LEU A 337 -21.77 16.84 -22.33
CA LEU A 337 -21.46 17.95 -23.22
C LEU A 337 -22.27 19.20 -22.86
N THR A 338 -21.64 20.36 -22.96
CA THR A 338 -22.28 21.64 -22.83
C THR A 338 -22.22 22.34 -24.18
N ASP A 339 -23.38 22.64 -24.76
CA ASP A 339 -23.48 23.21 -26.12
C ASP A 339 -22.72 22.32 -27.15
N GLY A 340 -22.82 21.02 -26.98
CA GLY A 340 -22.24 20.07 -27.93
C GLY A 340 -20.74 19.85 -27.80
N ALA A 341 -20.12 20.32 -26.74
CA ALA A 341 -18.67 20.18 -26.54
C ALA A 341 -18.33 19.98 -25.08
N ILE A 342 -17.16 19.40 -24.84
CA ILE A 342 -16.63 19.22 -23.49
C ILE A 342 -15.22 19.82 -23.43
N ASN A 343 -14.97 20.62 -22.40
CA ASN A 343 -13.64 21.21 -22.20
C ASN A 343 -12.61 20.13 -21.90
N ILE A 344 -11.37 20.32 -22.36
CA ILE A 344 -10.31 19.31 -22.19
C ILE A 344 -10.07 18.96 -20.72
N LEU A 345 -10.17 19.93 -19.82
CA LEU A 345 -9.95 19.68 -18.42
C LEU A 345 -11.08 18.82 -17.82
N ASP A 346 -12.32 19.11 -18.22
CA ASP A 346 -13.47 18.30 -17.79
C ASP A 346 -13.38 16.88 -18.34
N LEU A 347 -12.96 16.75 -19.60
CA LEU A 347 -12.80 15.45 -20.24
C LEU A 347 -11.74 14.62 -19.52
N MET A 348 -10.60 15.22 -19.22
CA MET A 348 -9.53 14.54 -18.50
C MET A 348 -9.96 14.12 -17.11
N GLN A 349 -10.75 14.95 -16.43
CA GLN A 349 -11.22 14.62 -15.10
C GLN A 349 -12.23 13.46 -15.14
N LYS A 350 -13.14 13.49 -16.11
CA LYS A 350 -14.11 12.41 -16.28
C LYS A 350 -13.39 11.10 -16.62
N ALA A 351 -12.35 11.17 -17.42
CA ALA A 351 -11.57 9.98 -17.79
C ALA A 351 -10.65 9.50 -16.68
N GLY A 352 -10.60 10.21 -15.56
CA GLY A 352 -9.76 9.80 -14.43
C GLY A 352 -8.28 10.10 -14.62
N LEU A 353 -7.93 10.95 -15.59
CA LEU A 353 -6.54 11.27 -15.89
C LEU A 353 -5.94 12.30 -14.95
N ILE A 354 -6.80 13.09 -14.34
CA ILE A 354 -6.39 14.13 -13.39
C ILE A 354 -7.35 14.10 -12.18
N ALA A 355 -6.82 14.46 -11.04
CA ALA A 355 -7.61 14.53 -9.82
C ALA A 355 -8.29 15.89 -9.67
N SER A 356 -7.72 16.93 -10.28
CA SER A 356 -8.25 18.28 -10.20
C SER A 356 -7.96 19.04 -11.47
N LYS A 357 -8.78 20.08 -11.72
CA LYS A 357 -8.55 20.94 -12.89
C LYS A 357 -7.21 21.68 -12.79
N GLY A 358 -6.75 21.96 -11.57
CA GLY A 358 -5.44 22.58 -11.39
C GLY A 358 -4.31 21.70 -11.90
N GLU A 359 -4.40 20.41 -11.65
CA GLU A 359 -3.43 19.45 -12.17
C GLU A 359 -3.49 19.44 -13.71
N GLY A 360 -4.69 19.46 -14.27
CA GLY A 360 -4.87 19.47 -15.72
C GLY A 360 -4.25 20.70 -16.36
N ARG A 361 -4.44 21.87 -15.76
CA ARG A 361 -3.83 23.10 -16.29
C ARG A 361 -2.32 23.00 -16.32
N ARG A 362 -1.72 22.48 -15.25
CA ARG A 362 -0.27 22.32 -15.19
C ARG A 362 0.23 21.36 -16.28
N LEU A 363 -0.50 20.26 -16.49
CA LEU A 363 -0.11 19.28 -17.51
C LEU A 363 -0.16 19.89 -18.92
N VAL A 364 -1.20 20.66 -19.21
CA VAL A 364 -1.31 21.32 -20.51
C VAL A 364 -0.15 22.29 -20.70
N GLN A 365 0.14 23.10 -19.67
CA GLN A 365 1.23 24.08 -19.74
C GLN A 365 2.60 23.43 -19.92
N GLN A 366 2.76 22.24 -19.37
CA GLN A 366 4.02 21.49 -19.49
C GLN A 366 4.12 20.68 -20.78
N GLY A 367 3.11 20.75 -21.62
CA GLY A 367 3.09 20.01 -22.89
C GLY A 367 2.84 18.52 -22.73
N GLY A 368 2.19 18.14 -21.63
CA GLY A 368 1.94 16.73 -21.31
C GLY A 368 0.61 16.19 -21.76
N VAL A 369 -0.15 16.94 -22.56
CA VAL A 369 -1.48 16.52 -23.00
C VAL A 369 -1.55 16.55 -24.52
N SER A 370 -2.11 15.49 -25.11
CA SER A 370 -2.38 15.42 -26.56
C SER A 370 -3.75 14.81 -26.79
N VAL A 371 -4.40 15.24 -27.84
CA VAL A 371 -5.66 14.65 -28.31
C VAL A 371 -5.42 14.22 -29.78
N ASP A 372 -5.65 12.94 -30.05
CA ASP A 372 -5.41 12.37 -31.39
C ASP A 372 -4.02 12.73 -31.90
N ASP A 373 -3.03 12.62 -31.01
CA ASP A 373 -1.61 12.86 -31.31
C ASP A 373 -1.28 14.33 -31.60
N VAL A 374 -2.25 15.24 -31.41
CA VAL A 374 -2.00 16.68 -31.53
C VAL A 374 -1.88 17.27 -30.11
N LYS A 375 -0.75 17.94 -29.89
CA LYS A 375 -0.47 18.51 -28.58
C LYS A 375 -1.47 19.59 -28.22
N VAL A 376 -1.99 19.53 -27.01
CA VAL A 376 -2.93 20.55 -26.50
C VAL A 376 -2.12 21.62 -25.80
N THR A 377 -2.24 22.86 -26.28
CA THR A 377 -1.51 24.00 -25.72
C THR A 377 -2.42 25.01 -25.05
N ASP A 378 -3.73 24.85 -25.20
CA ASP A 378 -4.71 25.79 -24.68
C ASP A 378 -5.67 25.08 -23.73
N ILE A 379 -5.77 25.56 -22.49
CA ILE A 379 -6.68 24.98 -21.51
C ILE A 379 -8.16 25.18 -21.87
N ALA A 380 -8.45 26.04 -22.83
CA ALA A 380 -9.81 26.25 -23.33
C ALA A 380 -10.17 25.30 -24.49
N LYS A 381 -9.28 24.41 -24.87
CA LYS A 381 -9.54 23.40 -25.92
C LYS A 381 -10.80 22.61 -25.57
N THR A 382 -11.66 22.41 -26.58
CA THR A 382 -12.87 21.60 -26.41
C THR A 382 -12.86 20.45 -27.42
N CYS A 383 -13.57 19.37 -27.05
CA CYS A 383 -13.86 18.26 -27.96
C CYS A 383 -15.36 18.25 -28.21
N THR A 384 -15.76 18.18 -29.47
CA THR A 384 -17.18 18.22 -29.84
C THR A 384 -17.72 16.82 -30.04
N ALA A 385 -19.05 16.72 -30.12
CA ALA A 385 -19.70 15.44 -30.42
C ALA A 385 -19.14 14.82 -31.70
N ALA A 386 -18.83 15.66 -32.69
CA ALA A 386 -18.28 15.18 -33.97
C ALA A 386 -16.92 14.52 -33.80
N ASP A 387 -16.14 14.95 -32.80
CA ASP A 387 -14.84 14.35 -32.55
C ASP A 387 -14.94 12.88 -32.08
N PHE A 388 -16.08 12.53 -31.47
CA PHE A 388 -16.29 11.18 -30.95
C PHE A 388 -17.09 10.28 -31.88
N GLU A 389 -17.68 10.82 -32.93
CA GLU A 389 -18.60 10.05 -33.79
C GLU A 389 -17.90 9.10 -34.77
N LYS A 390 -16.79 9.50 -35.29
CA LYS A 390 -16.16 8.73 -36.38
C LYS A 390 -15.17 7.70 -35.88
N ARG A 391 -14.60 7.94 -34.71
CA ARG A 391 -13.68 7.03 -34.02
C ARG A 391 -13.47 7.55 -32.61
N PRO A 392 -13.06 6.70 -31.70
CA PRO A 392 -12.73 7.19 -30.36
C PRO A 392 -11.59 8.19 -30.40
N CYS A 393 -11.68 9.26 -29.65
CA CYS A 393 -10.59 10.21 -29.47
C CYS A 393 -9.52 9.60 -28.57
N HIS A 394 -8.28 9.74 -28.95
CA HIS A 394 -7.18 9.27 -28.14
C HIS A 394 -6.59 10.42 -27.35
N HIS A 395 -6.47 10.25 -26.05
CA HIS A 395 -5.88 11.24 -25.16
C HIS A 395 -4.60 10.69 -24.57
N GLN A 396 -3.57 11.50 -24.54
CA GLN A 396 -2.29 11.14 -23.95
C GLN A 396 -2.00 12.03 -22.76
N LYS A 397 -1.56 11.41 -21.69
CA LYS A 397 -1.02 12.11 -20.54
C LYS A 397 0.44 11.70 -20.39
N ARG A 398 1.32 12.67 -20.40
CA ARG A 398 2.74 12.44 -20.15
C ARG A 398 3.12 12.94 -18.79
N GLN A 399 3.81 12.12 -18.05
CA GLN A 399 4.50 12.56 -16.85
C GLN A 399 5.96 12.76 -17.22
N LYS A 400 6.61 13.66 -16.52
CA LYS A 400 8.01 14.00 -16.80
C LYS A 400 8.87 12.74 -16.76
N GLY A 401 9.56 12.49 -17.86
CA GLY A 401 10.44 11.33 -17.97
C GLY A 401 9.76 10.04 -18.40
N LEU A 402 8.47 10.08 -18.81
CA LEU A 402 7.73 8.86 -19.12
C LEU A 402 6.96 9.01 -20.42
N PRO A 403 6.78 7.92 -21.15
CA PRO A 403 5.97 7.96 -22.38
C PRO A 403 4.46 7.95 -22.10
N UNK A 404 3.79 8.49 -22.97
CA UNK A 404 2.55 8.76 -22.79
C UNK A 404 1.73 7.64 -22.79
N GLY A 405 0.94 7.68 -22.05
CA GLY A 405 -0.17 6.75 -22.11
C GLY A 405 -1.31 7.28 -22.95
N ARG A 406 -1.86 6.44 -23.75
CA ARG A 406 -3.02 6.78 -24.58
C ARG A 406 -4.30 6.25 -23.92
N PHE A 407 -5.37 7.03 -24.06
CA PHE A 407 -6.69 6.64 -23.58
C PHE A 407 -7.69 6.83 -24.72
N GLU A 408 -8.63 5.92 -24.81
CA GLU A 408 -9.70 5.99 -25.77
C GLU A 408 -10.96 6.45 -25.03
N VAL A 409 -11.58 7.51 -25.53
CA VAL A 409 -12.81 8.06 -24.96
C VAL A 409 -13.90 7.98 -26.01
N UNK A 410 -14.69 7.26 -25.67
CA UNK A 410 -15.76 6.95 -26.54
C UNK A 410 -16.88 7.77 -26.58
#